data_5228874f8eed1dc33f597e912008563b
#
_entry.id   5228874f8eed1dc33f597e912008563b
#
_cell.length_a   1.000
_cell.length_b   1.000
_cell.length_c   1.000
_cell.angle_alpha   90.00
_cell.angle_beta   90.00
_cell.angle_gamma   90.00
#
_symmetry.space_group_name_H-M   'P 1'
#
loop_
_entity.id
_entity.type
_entity.pdbx_description
1 polymer ?
#
loop_
_entity_poly.entity_id
_entity_poly.type
_entity_poly.pdbx_seq_one_letter_code
_entity_poly.pdbx_strand_id
1 'polypeptide(L)'
;MIASACDPAPHYWSEEPSSRPGRARIRARIGGLHCSLCTGTIEKALGRLPGVDKVAVSLTHEQALIEYDPDIARPEALLQTLKDIGYTISDPRKLRPFEEEEAALAREGARFVAAGGCSLAAIAPVANLSGLWSSVLAGVVFASLVAFLLAVLEPRRLGAALGVAAGLCVIGGALYYARASGWLMAATPWLAAALALLVVLGIGHHILQMAAHALRRGILNQHVLLELGAFAGIAGGAIGLGLRPAGYPTAAFFAVSAMVTTYHIFSEWLSLIVKTRSSQAVKKLLDLQPETARAVRDGREEEIPIEQVKLGDRARIRPGERIPVDGEVESGYSAVDESFVTGEPIPVEKQPGAKVIGGSINGTGALLVRVTSVGAECFLQQVIRHVEDARALKPGLLHLVDRVLRVYTPTVLAVAALAATSWALGSWLATGRPDIERAVFGALSVLVMGYPCAVGISAPLSIVRGAGEAAERGILMRTGEAF
;
A
#
# COMPACT_ATOMS: atom_id res chain seq x y z
N MET A 1 -31.88 8.08 33.00
CA MET A 1 -30.68 8.83 32.60
C MET A 1 -29.51 7.85 32.70
N ILE A 2 -29.19 7.23 31.57
CA ILE A 2 -28.05 6.29 31.47
C ILE A 2 -26.90 7.14 30.95
N ALA A 3 -25.89 7.30 31.82
CA ALA A 3 -24.65 8.00 31.45
C ALA A 3 -23.97 7.19 30.33
N SER A 4 -23.85 7.80 29.15
CA SER A 4 -23.05 7.29 28.07
C SER A 4 -21.59 7.27 28.55
N ALA A 5 -21.00 6.07 28.59
CA ALA A 5 -19.57 5.92 28.77
C ALA A 5 -18.87 6.74 27.67
N CYS A 6 -18.10 7.75 28.06
CA CYS A 6 -17.22 8.48 27.16
C CYS A 6 -16.29 7.48 26.49
N ASP A 7 -16.40 7.34 25.20
CA ASP A 7 -15.35 6.75 24.36
C ASP A 7 -14.06 7.53 24.66
N PRO A 8 -12.97 6.88 25.08
CA PRO A 8 -11.72 7.57 25.32
C PRO A 8 -11.29 8.26 24.03
N ALA A 9 -10.87 9.51 24.13
CA ALA A 9 -10.38 10.30 22.99
C ALA A 9 -9.44 9.45 22.11
N PRO A 10 -9.55 9.50 20.78
CA PRO A 10 -8.79 8.64 19.90
C PRO A 10 -7.29 8.81 20.15
N HIS A 11 -6.68 7.78 20.72
CA HIS A 11 -5.24 7.73 20.91
C HIS A 11 -4.60 7.34 19.57
N TYR A 12 -3.99 8.29 18.90
CA TYR A 12 -3.35 8.10 17.60
C TYR A 12 -1.98 7.42 17.67
N TRP A 13 -1.50 7.04 18.86
CA TRP A 13 -0.25 6.31 19.08
C TRP A 13 -0.37 5.36 20.28
N SER A 14 0.50 4.37 20.32
CA SER A 14 0.75 3.54 21.50
C SER A 14 2.16 3.77 22.01
N GLU A 15 2.30 3.87 23.33
CA GLU A 15 3.61 3.96 23.98
C GLU A 15 4.21 2.56 24.11
N GLU A 16 5.50 2.45 23.83
CA GLU A 16 6.27 1.22 23.94
C GLU A 16 7.49 1.43 24.84
N PRO A 17 7.96 0.37 25.52
CA PRO A 17 9.20 0.46 26.29
C PRO A 17 10.37 0.76 25.37
N SER A 18 11.14 1.81 25.68
CA SER A 18 12.38 2.12 24.98
C SER A 18 13.51 1.21 25.47
N SER A 19 14.40 0.82 24.56
CA SER A 19 15.60 0.08 24.90
C SER A 19 16.69 0.96 25.56
N ARG A 20 16.51 2.28 25.55
CA ARG A 20 17.46 3.26 26.08
C ARG A 20 16.87 4.00 27.28
N PRO A 21 17.60 4.12 28.41
CA PRO A 21 17.15 4.87 29.57
C PRO A 21 16.97 6.36 29.22
N GLY A 22 15.88 6.97 29.69
CA GLY A 22 15.54 8.37 29.43
C GLY A 22 14.98 8.68 28.04
N ARG A 23 14.63 7.66 27.25
CA ARG A 23 13.98 7.81 25.95
C ARG A 23 12.57 7.25 25.97
N ALA A 24 11.68 7.92 25.22
CA ALA A 24 10.32 7.44 24.98
C ALA A 24 10.22 6.87 23.56
N ARG A 25 9.33 5.91 23.39
CA ARG A 25 9.07 5.26 22.11
C ARG A 25 7.58 5.20 21.84
N ILE A 26 7.20 5.64 20.67
CA ILE A 26 5.81 5.59 20.21
C ILE A 26 5.68 4.82 18.91
N ARG A 27 4.54 4.14 18.79
CA ARG A 27 4.09 3.49 17.56
C ARG A 27 2.86 4.23 17.04
N ALA A 28 2.90 4.67 15.80
CA ALA A 28 1.77 5.30 15.12
C ALA A 28 1.44 4.54 13.84
N ARG A 29 0.16 4.39 13.53
CA ARG A 29 -0.29 3.80 12.26
C ARG A 29 -0.45 4.90 11.22
N ILE A 30 0.19 4.70 10.06
CA ILE A 30 0.27 5.68 8.98
C ILE A 30 -0.37 5.10 7.73
N GLY A 31 -1.40 5.78 7.19
CA GLY A 31 -1.98 5.42 5.90
C GLY A 31 -1.38 6.25 4.77
N GLY A 32 -1.46 5.72 3.53
CA GLY A 32 -0.91 6.38 2.34
C GLY A 32 0.53 5.98 2.00
N LEU A 33 1.03 4.88 2.57
CA LEU A 33 2.33 4.32 2.23
C LEU A 33 2.21 3.40 1.00
N HIS A 34 2.78 3.79 -0.12
CA HIS A 34 2.70 3.03 -1.37
C HIS A 34 4.01 2.31 -1.73
N CYS A 35 5.16 2.82 -1.28
CA CYS A 35 6.47 2.24 -1.60
C CYS A 35 7.54 2.59 -0.57
N SER A 36 8.73 1.99 -0.70
CA SER A 36 9.88 2.23 0.18
C SER A 36 10.36 3.69 0.20
N LEU A 37 10.15 4.45 -0.89
CA LEU A 37 10.47 5.89 -0.91
C LEU A 37 9.56 6.71 0.00
N CYS A 38 8.29 6.30 0.17
CA CYS A 38 7.38 6.92 1.15
C CYS A 38 7.92 6.76 2.57
N THR A 39 8.40 5.56 2.92
CA THR A 39 9.00 5.32 4.24
C THR A 39 10.24 6.17 4.47
N GLY A 40 11.12 6.28 3.46
CA GLY A 40 12.29 7.15 3.50
C GLY A 40 11.95 8.64 3.61
N THR A 41 10.83 9.08 3.02
CA THR A 41 10.32 10.45 3.15
C THR A 41 9.94 10.76 4.59
N ILE A 42 9.21 9.87 5.23
CA ILE A 42 8.79 10.00 6.64
C ILE A 42 10.00 9.97 7.57
N GLU A 43 10.91 9.02 7.39
CA GLU A 43 12.13 8.90 8.20
C GLU A 43 12.99 10.17 8.12
N LYS A 44 13.12 10.76 6.93
CA LYS A 44 13.84 12.03 6.75
C LYS A 44 13.10 13.22 7.37
N ALA A 45 11.77 13.26 7.24
CA ALA A 45 10.99 14.39 7.78
C ALA A 45 11.00 14.39 9.31
N LEU A 46 10.77 13.25 9.94
CA LEU A 46 10.80 13.10 11.40
C LEU A 46 12.22 13.16 11.96
N GLY A 47 13.20 12.52 11.32
CA GLY A 47 14.60 12.52 11.77
C GLY A 47 15.29 13.89 11.72
N ARG A 48 14.69 14.93 11.10
CA ARG A 48 15.15 16.31 11.14
C ARG A 48 14.60 17.09 12.32
N LEU A 49 13.63 16.53 13.03
CA LEU A 49 13.07 17.20 14.19
C LEU A 49 14.01 17.10 15.40
N PRO A 50 14.16 18.17 16.18
CA PRO A 50 14.97 18.14 17.39
C PRO A 50 14.37 17.13 18.39
N GLY A 51 15.22 16.36 19.05
CA GLY A 51 14.81 15.35 20.02
C GLY A 51 14.38 14.01 19.43
N VAL A 52 14.41 13.81 18.11
CA VAL A 52 14.15 12.50 17.49
C VAL A 52 15.45 11.75 17.27
N ASP A 53 15.59 10.58 17.91
CA ASP A 53 16.80 9.75 17.83
C ASP A 53 16.73 8.73 16.71
N LYS A 54 15.60 8.04 16.58
CA LYS A 54 15.42 6.97 15.60
C LYS A 54 13.99 6.93 15.08
N VAL A 55 13.87 6.76 13.79
CA VAL A 55 12.59 6.54 13.12
C VAL A 55 12.70 5.28 12.26
N ALA A 56 11.78 4.36 12.42
CA ALA A 56 11.65 3.19 11.55
C ALA A 56 10.21 3.14 11.04
N VAL A 57 10.04 3.06 9.72
CA VAL A 57 8.72 3.02 9.09
C VAL A 57 8.56 1.71 8.33
N SER A 58 7.53 0.97 8.67
CA SER A 58 7.16 -0.25 7.97
C SER A 58 6.13 0.06 6.88
N LEU A 59 6.50 -0.25 5.63
CA LEU A 59 5.61 -0.14 4.48
C LEU A 59 4.45 -1.14 4.55
N THR A 60 4.75 -2.35 4.99
CA THR A 60 3.81 -3.48 5.00
C THR A 60 2.73 -3.36 6.06
N HIS A 61 3.07 -2.77 7.22
CA HIS A 61 2.16 -2.60 8.35
C HIS A 61 1.60 -1.19 8.46
N GLU A 62 2.07 -0.28 7.60
CA GLU A 62 1.69 1.13 7.66
C GLU A 62 1.91 1.71 9.07
N GLN A 63 3.05 1.37 9.68
CA GLN A 63 3.40 1.82 11.03
C GLN A 63 4.72 2.57 11.05
N ALA A 64 4.78 3.61 11.86
CA ALA A 64 6.03 4.27 12.23
C ALA A 64 6.34 4.02 13.70
N LEU A 65 7.57 3.66 13.96
CA LEU A 65 8.15 3.50 15.27
C LEU A 65 9.13 4.66 15.47
N ILE A 66 8.87 5.49 16.47
CA ILE A 66 9.63 6.74 16.69
C ILE A 66 10.19 6.70 18.10
N GLU A 67 11.51 6.75 18.22
CA GLU A 67 12.24 6.89 19.48
C GLU A 67 12.71 8.33 19.62
N TYR A 68 12.36 8.98 20.74
CA TYR A 68 12.55 10.42 20.92
C TYR A 68 12.83 10.77 22.38
N ASP A 69 13.34 11.99 22.59
CA ASP A 69 13.54 12.60 23.88
C ASP A 69 12.24 13.29 24.34
N PRO A 70 11.58 12.81 25.41
CA PRO A 70 10.31 13.39 25.86
C PRO A 70 10.44 14.82 26.41
N ASP A 71 11.65 15.25 26.79
CA ASP A 71 11.89 16.60 27.28
C ASP A 71 11.97 17.63 26.12
N ILE A 72 12.27 17.15 24.88
CA ILE A 72 12.47 18.01 23.70
C ILE A 72 11.32 17.90 22.71
N ALA A 73 10.80 16.69 22.47
CA ALA A 73 9.76 16.42 21.48
C ALA A 73 8.49 15.86 22.14
N ARG A 74 7.33 16.24 21.57
CA ARG A 74 6.02 15.72 22.01
C ARG A 74 5.39 14.86 20.92
N PRO A 75 4.68 13.77 21.28
CA PRO A 75 4.01 12.88 20.31
C PRO A 75 3.12 13.63 19.31
N GLU A 76 2.36 14.61 19.79
CA GLU A 76 1.43 15.39 18.96
C GLU A 76 2.17 16.15 17.84
N ALA A 77 3.33 16.72 18.13
CA ALA A 77 4.13 17.46 17.15
C ALA A 77 4.73 16.50 16.09
N LEU A 78 5.14 15.30 16.50
CA LEU A 78 5.63 14.26 15.62
C LEU A 78 4.52 13.80 14.67
N LEU A 79 3.32 13.56 15.20
CA LEU A 79 2.16 13.14 14.41
C LEU A 79 1.65 14.28 13.51
N GLN A 80 1.68 15.52 13.97
CA GLN A 80 1.33 16.66 13.13
C GLN A 80 2.27 16.78 11.92
N THR A 81 3.56 16.52 12.10
CA THR A 81 4.52 16.47 11.00
C THR A 81 4.16 15.42 9.96
N LEU A 82 3.67 14.24 10.37
CA LEU A 82 3.19 13.21 9.45
C LEU A 82 1.98 13.68 8.63
N LYS A 83 1.01 14.33 9.27
CA LYS A 83 -0.15 14.93 8.59
C LYS A 83 0.27 16.02 7.60
N ASP A 84 1.21 16.86 7.99
CA ASP A 84 1.71 17.97 7.16
C ASP A 84 2.44 17.50 5.90
N ILE A 85 2.98 16.28 5.87
CA ILE A 85 3.57 15.68 4.67
C ILE A 85 2.58 14.84 3.85
N GLY A 86 1.29 14.88 4.24
CA GLY A 86 0.21 14.30 3.47
C GLY A 86 -0.18 12.85 3.83
N TYR A 87 0.35 12.31 4.94
CA TYR A 87 -0.02 10.98 5.42
C TYR A 87 -1.18 11.04 6.42
N THR A 88 -2.02 10.02 6.39
CA THR A 88 -3.10 9.87 7.37
C THR A 88 -2.60 9.09 8.58
N ILE A 89 -3.14 9.42 9.76
CA ILE A 89 -2.81 8.75 11.02
C ILE A 89 -4.07 8.10 11.55
N SER A 90 -3.98 6.85 11.93
CA SER A 90 -5.07 6.09 12.54
C SER A 90 -4.60 5.46 13.86
N ASP A 91 -5.57 5.04 14.70
CA ASP A 91 -5.27 4.35 15.96
C ASP A 91 -4.55 3.02 15.65
N PRO A 92 -3.33 2.79 16.17
CA PRO A 92 -2.57 1.57 15.91
C PRO A 92 -3.24 0.32 16.51
N ARG A 93 -4.16 0.48 17.47
CA ARG A 93 -4.89 -0.63 18.12
C ARG A 93 -6.09 -1.11 17.30
N LYS A 94 -6.64 -0.24 16.42
CA LYS A 94 -7.75 -0.61 15.55
C LYS A 94 -7.19 -1.30 14.31
N LEU A 95 -7.36 -2.61 14.22
CA LEU A 95 -7.26 -3.31 12.94
C LEU A 95 -8.33 -2.71 12.03
N ARG A 96 -7.94 -2.26 10.82
CA ARG A 96 -8.95 -1.83 9.85
C ARG A 96 -9.87 -3.01 9.59
N PRO A 97 -11.20 -2.85 9.72
CA PRO A 97 -12.12 -3.88 9.28
C PRO A 97 -11.81 -4.26 7.83
N PHE A 98 -11.88 -5.53 7.51
CA PHE A 98 -11.63 -6.05 6.16
C PHE A 98 -12.47 -5.32 5.10
N GLU A 99 -13.67 -4.91 5.46
CA GLU A 99 -14.56 -4.11 4.62
C GLU A 99 -13.98 -2.75 4.22
N GLU A 100 -13.23 -2.09 5.12
CA GLU A 100 -12.56 -0.82 4.80
C GLU A 100 -11.39 -1.02 3.83
N GLU A 101 -10.64 -2.13 3.97
CA GLU A 101 -9.55 -2.48 3.04
C GLU A 101 -10.09 -2.84 1.67
N GLU A 102 -11.19 -3.60 1.58
CA GLU A 102 -11.86 -3.92 0.32
C GLU A 102 -12.48 -2.66 -0.34
N ALA A 103 -13.10 -1.79 0.46
CA ALA A 103 -13.63 -0.53 -0.04
C ALA A 103 -12.52 0.40 -0.55
N ALA A 104 -11.36 0.44 0.12
CA ALA A 104 -10.20 1.20 -0.35
C ALA A 104 -9.66 0.62 -1.66
N LEU A 105 -9.54 -0.70 -1.76
CA LEU A 105 -9.11 -1.40 -2.98
C LEU A 105 -10.05 -1.12 -4.16
N ALA A 106 -11.37 -1.14 -3.91
CA ALA A 106 -12.37 -0.84 -4.93
C ALA A 106 -12.30 0.62 -5.40
N ARG A 107 -12.09 1.58 -4.48
CA ARG A 107 -11.95 3.01 -4.83
C ARG A 107 -10.72 3.27 -5.68
N GLU A 108 -9.55 2.73 -5.30
CA GLU A 108 -8.33 2.89 -6.09
C GLU A 108 -8.40 2.19 -7.44
N GLY A 109 -9.06 1.02 -7.51
CA GLY A 109 -9.36 0.35 -8.77
C GLY A 109 -10.25 1.19 -9.70
N ALA A 110 -11.28 1.84 -9.16
CA ALA A 110 -12.14 2.74 -9.92
C ALA A 110 -11.38 3.98 -10.44
N ARG A 111 -10.49 4.55 -9.62
CA ARG A 111 -9.59 5.65 -10.04
C ARG A 111 -8.70 5.22 -11.19
N PHE A 112 -8.09 4.02 -11.11
CA PHE A 112 -7.26 3.49 -12.17
C PHE A 112 -8.04 3.29 -13.48
N VAL A 113 -9.25 2.72 -13.41
CA VAL A 113 -10.11 2.53 -14.59
C VAL A 113 -10.47 3.88 -15.22
N ALA A 114 -10.82 4.88 -14.42
CA ALA A 114 -11.15 6.21 -14.91
C ALA A 114 -9.93 6.89 -15.56
N ALA A 115 -8.78 6.88 -14.90
CA ALA A 115 -7.54 7.43 -15.44
C ALA A 115 -7.08 6.70 -16.70
N GLY A 116 -7.16 5.36 -16.71
CA GLY A 116 -6.84 4.51 -17.86
C GLY A 116 -7.73 4.80 -19.06
N GLY A 117 -9.03 4.96 -18.83
CA GLY A 117 -9.98 5.36 -19.87
C GLY A 117 -9.66 6.72 -20.50
N CYS A 118 -9.40 7.73 -19.67
CA CYS A 118 -8.99 9.05 -20.13
C CYS A 118 -7.67 9.02 -20.90
N SER A 119 -6.68 8.25 -20.41
CA SER A 119 -5.38 8.12 -21.08
C SER A 119 -5.48 7.39 -22.41
N LEU A 120 -6.27 6.33 -22.49
CA LEU A 120 -6.54 5.63 -23.75
C LEU A 120 -7.27 6.55 -24.74
N ALA A 121 -8.23 7.34 -24.28
CA ALA A 121 -8.91 8.33 -25.11
C ALA A 121 -7.98 9.44 -25.60
N ALA A 122 -6.95 9.81 -24.82
CA ALA A 122 -5.92 10.77 -25.24
C ALA A 122 -4.91 10.16 -26.22
N ILE A 123 -4.54 8.88 -26.02
CA ILE A 123 -3.54 8.18 -26.85
C ILE A 123 -4.12 7.73 -28.19
N ALA A 124 -5.35 7.21 -28.22
CA ALA A 124 -5.94 6.62 -29.43
C ALA A 124 -5.92 7.57 -30.65
N PRO A 125 -6.29 8.87 -30.52
CA PRO A 125 -6.20 9.80 -31.63
C PRO A 125 -4.76 10.15 -32.04
N VAL A 126 -3.76 9.92 -31.19
CA VAL A 126 -2.35 10.25 -31.44
C VAL A 126 -1.58 9.08 -32.02
N ALA A 127 -2.02 7.86 -31.71
CA ALA A 127 -1.36 6.64 -32.12
C ALA A 127 -1.32 6.55 -33.67
N ASN A 128 -0.12 6.36 -34.22
CA ASN A 128 0.06 6.14 -35.64
C ASN A 128 0.11 4.63 -35.92
N LEU A 129 -1.05 3.97 -35.82
CA LEU A 129 -1.19 2.54 -36.07
C LEU A 129 -1.29 2.30 -37.60
N SER A 130 -0.22 2.56 -38.31
CA SER A 130 -0.14 2.29 -39.77
C SER A 130 0.15 0.81 -39.98
N GLY A 131 -0.85 0.04 -40.37
CA GLY A 131 -0.73 -1.35 -40.73
C GLY A 131 -1.42 -2.35 -39.81
N LEU A 132 -1.78 -3.50 -40.38
CA LEU A 132 -2.49 -4.56 -39.67
C LEU A 132 -1.68 -5.08 -38.46
N TRP A 133 -0.38 -5.24 -38.62
CA TRP A 133 0.50 -5.79 -37.57
C TRP A 133 0.66 -4.88 -36.34
N SER A 134 0.74 -3.56 -36.55
CA SER A 134 0.83 -2.61 -35.42
C SER A 134 -0.49 -2.59 -34.61
N SER A 135 -1.62 -2.68 -35.27
CA SER A 135 -2.93 -2.77 -34.65
C SER A 135 -3.11 -4.08 -33.89
N VAL A 136 -2.67 -5.21 -34.46
CA VAL A 136 -2.68 -6.53 -33.82
C VAL A 136 -1.76 -6.53 -32.60
N LEU A 137 -0.54 -5.99 -32.71
CA LEU A 137 0.40 -5.91 -31.59
C LEU A 137 -0.16 -5.06 -30.43
N ALA A 138 -0.73 -3.89 -30.75
CA ALA A 138 -1.39 -3.05 -29.75
C ALA A 138 -2.55 -3.78 -29.05
N GLY A 139 -3.36 -4.51 -29.81
CA GLY A 139 -4.44 -5.33 -29.28
C GLY A 139 -3.93 -6.47 -28.38
N VAL A 140 -2.85 -7.15 -28.77
CA VAL A 140 -2.22 -8.22 -27.98
C VAL A 140 -1.62 -7.67 -26.68
N VAL A 141 -0.92 -6.56 -26.72
CA VAL A 141 -0.35 -5.89 -25.52
C VAL A 141 -1.47 -5.48 -24.58
N PHE A 142 -2.53 -4.88 -25.09
CA PHE A 142 -3.68 -4.49 -24.29
C PHE A 142 -4.40 -5.70 -23.69
N ALA A 143 -4.66 -6.74 -24.48
CA ALA A 143 -5.28 -7.98 -24.01
C ALA A 143 -4.43 -8.69 -22.95
N SER A 144 -3.10 -8.70 -23.13
CA SER A 144 -2.15 -9.26 -22.16
C SER A 144 -2.16 -8.50 -20.85
N LEU A 145 -2.22 -7.15 -20.89
CA LEU A 145 -2.33 -6.32 -19.71
C LEU A 145 -3.64 -6.56 -18.98
N VAL A 146 -4.75 -6.63 -19.70
CA VAL A 146 -6.06 -6.96 -19.13
C VAL A 146 -6.07 -8.36 -18.54
N ALA A 147 -5.53 -9.37 -19.25
CA ALA A 147 -5.43 -10.75 -18.74
C ALA A 147 -4.56 -10.83 -17.47
N PHE A 148 -3.45 -10.10 -17.42
CA PHE A 148 -2.61 -10.01 -16.22
C PHE A 148 -3.39 -9.37 -15.06
N LEU A 149 -4.07 -8.26 -15.30
CA LEU A 149 -4.91 -7.60 -14.30
C LEU A 149 -6.00 -8.53 -13.77
N LEU A 150 -6.62 -9.30 -14.67
CA LEU A 150 -7.65 -10.27 -14.32
C LEU A 150 -7.11 -11.47 -13.54
N ALA A 151 -5.90 -11.93 -13.84
CA ALA A 151 -5.23 -12.99 -13.09
C ALA A 151 -4.84 -12.54 -11.67
N VAL A 152 -4.57 -11.25 -11.49
CA VAL A 152 -4.25 -10.64 -10.19
C VAL A 152 -5.52 -10.30 -9.40
N LEU A 153 -6.60 -9.92 -10.07
CA LEU A 153 -7.92 -9.69 -9.50
C LEU A 153 -8.67 -11.00 -9.32
N GLU A 154 -9.68 -11.00 -8.46
CA GLU A 154 -10.52 -12.18 -8.24
C GLU A 154 -11.23 -12.66 -9.52
N PRO A 155 -11.26 -13.98 -9.79
CA PRO A 155 -11.96 -14.57 -10.95
C PRO A 155 -13.45 -14.22 -11.03
N ARG A 156 -14.07 -13.91 -9.89
CA ARG A 156 -15.49 -13.54 -9.79
C ARG A 156 -15.87 -12.23 -10.49
N ARG A 157 -14.89 -11.33 -10.71
CA ARG A 157 -15.10 -10.03 -11.40
C ARG A 157 -14.66 -10.04 -12.86
N LEU A 158 -14.33 -11.20 -13.39
CA LEU A 158 -13.85 -11.39 -14.77
C LEU A 158 -14.78 -10.74 -15.81
N GLY A 159 -16.09 -10.96 -15.67
CA GLY A 159 -17.07 -10.41 -16.62
C GLY A 159 -17.13 -8.88 -16.64
N ALA A 160 -17.07 -8.25 -15.46
CA ALA A 160 -17.07 -6.79 -15.35
C ALA A 160 -15.79 -6.18 -15.95
N ALA A 161 -14.63 -6.78 -15.67
CA ALA A 161 -13.34 -6.32 -16.20
C ALA A 161 -13.25 -6.49 -17.72
N LEU A 162 -13.74 -7.62 -18.27
CA LEU A 162 -13.86 -7.82 -19.73
C LEU A 162 -14.81 -6.80 -20.36
N GLY A 163 -15.95 -6.49 -19.71
CA GLY A 163 -16.86 -5.47 -20.17
C GLY A 163 -16.23 -4.07 -20.24
N VAL A 164 -15.48 -3.68 -19.22
CA VAL A 164 -14.75 -2.41 -19.18
C VAL A 164 -13.67 -2.40 -20.28
N ALA A 165 -12.88 -3.47 -20.43
CA ALA A 165 -11.86 -3.58 -21.46
C ALA A 165 -12.45 -3.46 -22.87
N ALA A 166 -13.57 -4.17 -23.14
CA ALA A 166 -14.28 -4.08 -24.41
C ALA A 166 -14.81 -2.65 -24.68
N GLY A 167 -15.40 -2.01 -23.67
CA GLY A 167 -15.85 -0.63 -23.75
C GLY A 167 -14.74 0.36 -24.08
N LEU A 168 -13.58 0.22 -23.44
CA LEU A 168 -12.39 1.04 -23.71
C LEU A 168 -11.83 0.81 -25.12
N CYS A 169 -11.84 -0.44 -25.60
CA CYS A 169 -11.45 -0.76 -26.99
C CYS A 169 -12.39 -0.10 -28.01
N VAL A 170 -13.70 -0.15 -27.76
CA VAL A 170 -14.70 0.47 -28.64
C VAL A 170 -14.53 1.99 -28.69
N ILE A 171 -14.37 2.63 -27.52
CA ILE A 171 -14.16 4.09 -27.44
C ILE A 171 -12.84 4.47 -28.13
N GLY A 172 -11.74 3.75 -27.82
CA GLY A 172 -10.44 3.99 -28.46
C GLY A 172 -10.49 3.82 -29.97
N GLY A 173 -11.14 2.77 -30.47
CA GLY A 173 -11.35 2.51 -31.89
C GLY A 173 -12.20 3.59 -32.57
N ALA A 174 -13.27 4.04 -31.93
CA ALA A 174 -14.12 5.12 -32.43
C ALA A 174 -13.36 6.45 -32.55
N LEU A 175 -12.57 6.82 -31.54
CA LEU A 175 -11.73 8.02 -31.55
C LEU A 175 -10.63 7.95 -32.61
N TYR A 176 -10.00 6.78 -32.75
CA TYR A 176 -9.00 6.56 -33.82
C TYR A 176 -9.63 6.72 -35.20
N TYR A 177 -10.80 6.09 -35.44
CA TYR A 177 -11.53 6.20 -36.71
C TYR A 177 -11.99 7.64 -37.00
N ALA A 178 -12.53 8.34 -36.01
CA ALA A 178 -12.96 9.73 -36.13
C ALA A 178 -11.79 10.67 -36.46
N ARG A 179 -10.58 10.38 -35.98
CA ARG A 179 -9.38 11.10 -36.39
C ARG A 179 -8.94 10.74 -37.82
N ALA A 180 -8.91 9.43 -38.12
CA ALA A 180 -8.50 8.96 -39.45
C ALA A 180 -9.43 9.50 -40.58
N SER A 181 -10.71 9.69 -40.27
CA SER A 181 -11.68 10.33 -41.18
C SER A 181 -11.62 11.86 -41.20
N GLY A 182 -10.71 12.48 -40.44
CA GLY A 182 -10.50 13.93 -40.41
C GLY A 182 -11.41 14.71 -39.44
N TRP A 183 -12.43 14.10 -38.86
CA TRP A 183 -13.41 14.77 -38.00
C TRP A 183 -12.80 15.36 -36.73
N LEU A 184 -11.81 14.70 -36.15
CA LEU A 184 -11.18 15.10 -34.89
C LEU A 184 -9.79 15.75 -35.07
N MET A 185 -9.31 15.94 -36.29
CA MET A 185 -7.93 16.37 -36.49
C MET A 185 -7.59 17.72 -35.81
N ALA A 186 -8.47 18.70 -35.90
CA ALA A 186 -8.28 20.01 -35.29
C ALA A 186 -8.55 19.99 -33.77
N ALA A 187 -9.43 19.09 -33.30
CA ALA A 187 -9.81 18.99 -31.87
C ALA A 187 -8.87 18.09 -31.08
N THR A 188 -8.11 17.20 -31.72
CA THR A 188 -7.26 16.22 -31.04
C THR A 188 -6.31 16.83 -29.99
N PRO A 189 -5.56 17.94 -30.26
CA PRO A 189 -4.67 18.52 -29.28
C PRO A 189 -5.41 19.05 -28.04
N TRP A 190 -6.58 19.65 -28.25
CA TRP A 190 -7.42 20.20 -27.18
C TRP A 190 -8.06 19.10 -26.34
N LEU A 191 -8.54 18.04 -27.00
CA LEU A 191 -9.08 16.87 -26.31
C LEU A 191 -7.99 16.20 -25.44
N ALA A 192 -6.80 15.98 -26.01
CA ALA A 192 -5.68 15.41 -25.28
C ALA A 192 -5.27 16.30 -24.08
N ALA A 193 -5.25 17.63 -24.27
CA ALA A 193 -4.97 18.58 -23.20
C ALA A 193 -6.01 18.50 -22.06
N ALA A 194 -7.30 18.51 -22.41
CA ALA A 194 -8.38 18.43 -21.42
C ALA A 194 -8.32 17.12 -20.63
N LEU A 195 -8.09 15.99 -21.32
CA LEU A 195 -7.97 14.68 -20.68
C LEU A 195 -6.70 14.58 -19.80
N ALA A 196 -5.57 15.12 -20.25
CA ALA A 196 -4.34 15.15 -19.45
C ALA A 196 -4.52 15.98 -18.17
N LEU A 197 -5.13 17.17 -18.27
CA LEU A 197 -5.42 18.01 -17.11
C LEU A 197 -6.40 17.33 -16.16
N LEU A 198 -7.43 16.66 -16.69
CA LEU A 198 -8.38 15.89 -15.87
C LEU A 198 -7.68 14.75 -15.11
N VAL A 199 -6.78 14.02 -15.76
CA VAL A 199 -6.02 12.92 -15.13
C VAL A 199 -5.04 13.46 -14.11
N VAL A 200 -4.20 14.44 -14.46
CA VAL A 200 -3.13 14.94 -13.58
C VAL A 200 -3.69 15.74 -12.40
N LEU A 201 -4.55 16.74 -12.69
CA LEU A 201 -5.06 17.66 -11.66
C LEU A 201 -6.33 17.17 -10.97
N GLY A 202 -7.15 16.36 -11.65
CA GLY A 202 -8.41 15.83 -11.12
C GLY A 202 -8.21 14.49 -10.43
N ILE A 203 -8.04 13.41 -11.21
CA ILE A 203 -7.97 12.04 -10.70
C ILE A 203 -6.70 11.81 -9.87
N GLY A 204 -5.54 12.33 -10.34
CA GLY A 204 -4.24 12.26 -9.68
C GLY A 204 -3.98 13.34 -8.62
N HIS A 205 -4.99 14.12 -8.22
CA HIS A 205 -4.84 15.24 -7.29
C HIS A 205 -4.11 14.88 -5.98
N HIS A 206 -4.36 13.69 -5.42
CA HIS A 206 -3.69 13.20 -4.22
C HIS A 206 -2.18 13.05 -4.42
N ILE A 207 -1.73 12.59 -5.60
CA ILE A 207 -0.31 12.45 -5.96
C ILE A 207 0.34 13.81 -6.00
N LEU A 208 -0.32 14.78 -6.66
CA LEU A 208 0.13 16.17 -6.73
C LEU A 208 0.28 16.80 -5.34
N GLN A 209 -0.67 16.57 -4.43
CA GLN A 209 -0.58 17.05 -3.04
C GLN A 209 0.63 16.43 -2.33
N MET A 210 0.84 15.12 -2.45
CA MET A 210 1.99 14.43 -1.85
C MET A 210 3.32 14.95 -2.42
N ALA A 211 3.41 15.17 -3.72
CA ALA A 211 4.57 15.76 -4.38
C ALA A 211 4.84 17.20 -3.88
N ALA A 212 3.80 18.02 -3.82
CA ALA A 212 3.92 19.42 -3.34
C ALA A 212 4.38 19.50 -1.88
N HIS A 213 3.83 18.67 -0.99
CA HIS A 213 4.24 18.61 0.41
C HIS A 213 5.70 18.13 0.57
N ALA A 214 6.12 17.11 -0.20
CA ALA A 214 7.50 16.65 -0.19
C ALA A 214 8.48 17.73 -0.70
N LEU A 215 8.13 18.41 -1.79
CA LEU A 215 8.96 19.45 -2.41
C LEU A 215 9.13 20.66 -1.49
N ARG A 216 8.05 21.12 -0.80
CA ARG A 216 8.13 22.21 0.19
C ARG A 216 9.11 21.91 1.32
N ARG A 217 9.35 20.65 1.64
CA ARG A 217 10.32 20.20 2.67
C ARG A 217 11.69 19.83 2.09
N GLY A 218 11.92 20.07 0.81
CA GLY A 218 13.17 19.76 0.12
C GLY A 218 13.42 18.23 0.03
N ILE A 219 12.37 17.41 -0.04
CA ILE A 219 12.45 15.97 -0.15
C ILE A 219 12.09 15.57 -1.57
N LEU A 220 13.08 15.06 -2.31
CA LEU A 220 12.87 14.52 -3.65
C LEU A 220 12.48 13.04 -3.53
N ASN A 221 11.19 12.78 -3.69
CA ASN A 221 10.64 11.43 -3.69
C ASN A 221 10.10 11.05 -5.08
N GLN A 222 9.57 9.84 -5.22
CA GLN A 222 9.01 9.34 -6.49
C GLN A 222 7.83 10.18 -6.99
N HIS A 223 6.99 10.72 -6.09
CA HIS A 223 5.84 11.55 -6.49
C HIS A 223 6.32 12.84 -7.15
N VAL A 224 7.39 13.46 -6.59
CA VAL A 224 8.00 14.65 -7.20
C VAL A 224 8.58 14.34 -8.57
N LEU A 225 9.31 13.22 -8.72
CA LEU A 225 9.89 12.83 -9.99
C LEU A 225 8.82 12.62 -11.07
N LEU A 226 7.74 11.94 -10.71
CA LEU A 226 6.65 11.62 -11.61
C LEU A 226 5.86 12.86 -12.01
N GLU A 227 5.51 13.70 -11.05
CA GLU A 227 4.79 14.95 -11.32
C GLU A 227 5.63 15.90 -12.19
N LEU A 228 6.95 15.96 -12.00
CA LEU A 228 7.83 16.71 -12.92
C LEU A 228 7.76 16.15 -14.34
N GLY A 229 7.68 14.82 -14.51
CA GLY A 229 7.46 14.19 -15.82
C GLY A 229 6.10 14.55 -16.42
N ALA A 230 5.03 14.47 -15.63
CA ALA A 230 3.69 14.83 -16.06
C ALA A 230 3.60 16.31 -16.46
N PHE A 231 4.17 17.22 -15.65
CA PHE A 231 4.21 18.65 -15.97
C PHE A 231 5.12 18.97 -17.15
N ALA A 232 6.23 18.25 -17.35
CA ALA A 232 7.07 18.40 -18.55
C ALA A 232 6.27 18.05 -19.83
N GLY A 233 5.44 17.00 -19.77
CA GLY A 233 4.53 16.66 -20.86
C GLY A 233 3.47 17.74 -21.09
N ILE A 234 2.83 18.26 -20.04
CA ILE A 234 1.87 19.39 -20.15
C ILE A 234 2.57 20.62 -20.74
N ALA A 235 3.76 20.97 -20.28
CA ALA A 235 4.52 22.11 -20.78
C ALA A 235 4.86 21.94 -22.28
N GLY A 236 5.34 20.75 -22.69
CA GLY A 236 5.59 20.43 -24.10
C GLY A 236 4.34 20.56 -24.95
N GLY A 237 3.21 20.05 -24.47
CA GLY A 237 1.92 20.20 -25.13
C GLY A 237 1.46 21.65 -25.22
N ALA A 238 1.62 22.44 -24.14
CA ALA A 238 1.27 23.87 -24.11
C ALA A 238 2.11 24.69 -25.09
N ILE A 239 3.42 24.40 -25.22
CA ILE A 239 4.29 24.99 -26.24
C ILE A 239 3.74 24.72 -27.62
N GLY A 240 3.32 23.47 -27.92
CA GLY A 240 2.72 23.11 -29.20
C GLY A 240 1.41 23.83 -29.48
N LEU A 241 0.54 24.02 -28.50
CA LEU A 241 -0.70 24.78 -28.64
C LEU A 241 -0.46 26.29 -28.87
N GLY A 242 0.54 26.87 -28.17
CA GLY A 242 0.85 28.30 -28.26
C GLY A 242 1.61 28.67 -29.49
N LEU A 243 2.72 28.01 -29.77
CA LEU A 243 3.62 28.33 -30.87
C LEU A 243 3.22 27.67 -32.20
N ARG A 244 2.43 26.62 -32.18
CA ARG A 244 1.93 25.86 -33.35
C ARG A 244 3.00 25.51 -34.38
N PRO A 245 4.17 24.97 -34.00
CA PRO A 245 5.20 24.63 -34.96
C PRO A 245 4.68 23.53 -35.88
N ALA A 246 5.02 23.63 -37.19
CA ALA A 246 4.61 22.62 -38.17
C ALA A 246 5.22 21.26 -37.83
N GLY A 247 4.39 20.22 -37.77
CA GLY A 247 4.83 18.86 -37.45
C GLY A 247 5.06 18.59 -35.96
N TYR A 248 4.84 19.57 -35.05
CA TYR A 248 5.06 19.38 -33.62
C TYR A 248 4.01 18.46 -33.01
N PRO A 249 4.42 17.42 -32.24
CA PRO A 249 3.51 16.38 -31.72
C PRO A 249 2.76 16.80 -30.47
N THR A 250 2.06 17.92 -30.51
CA THR A 250 1.36 18.58 -29.39
C THR A 250 0.49 17.60 -28.58
N ALA A 251 -0.35 16.83 -29.28
CA ALA A 251 -1.27 15.90 -28.60
C ALA A 251 -0.53 14.72 -27.94
N ALA A 252 0.63 14.31 -28.50
CA ALA A 252 1.44 13.24 -27.94
C ALA A 252 2.02 13.61 -26.56
N PHE A 253 2.46 14.85 -26.39
CA PHE A 253 2.95 15.34 -25.10
C PHE A 253 1.87 15.26 -24.01
N PHE A 254 0.66 15.70 -24.32
CA PHE A 254 -0.46 15.58 -23.38
C PHE A 254 -0.83 14.12 -23.10
N ALA A 255 -0.85 13.27 -24.13
CA ALA A 255 -1.14 11.84 -23.97
C ALA A 255 -0.11 11.14 -23.07
N VAL A 256 1.18 11.45 -23.23
CA VAL A 256 2.25 10.92 -22.35
C VAL A 256 2.06 11.40 -20.92
N SER A 257 1.70 12.67 -20.71
CA SER A 257 1.43 13.21 -19.37
C SER A 257 0.31 12.45 -18.65
N ALA A 258 -0.82 12.22 -19.33
CA ALA A 258 -1.92 11.42 -18.81
C ALA A 258 -1.49 9.97 -18.49
N MET A 259 -0.73 9.35 -19.39
CA MET A 259 -0.25 7.98 -19.24
C MET A 259 0.69 7.82 -18.04
N VAL A 260 1.59 8.77 -17.81
CA VAL A 260 2.55 8.75 -16.69
C VAL A 260 1.79 8.75 -15.35
N THR A 261 0.82 9.65 -15.20
CA THR A 261 0.00 9.72 -13.97
C THR A 261 -0.87 8.46 -13.82
N THR A 262 -1.46 7.96 -14.90
CA THR A 262 -2.23 6.70 -14.87
C THR A 262 -1.38 5.51 -14.46
N TYR A 263 -0.15 5.42 -14.96
CA TYR A 263 0.78 4.37 -14.55
C TYR A 263 1.12 4.43 -13.06
N HIS A 264 1.22 5.64 -12.49
CA HIS A 264 1.43 5.77 -11.06
C HIS A 264 0.22 5.29 -10.24
N ILE A 265 -0.99 5.70 -10.62
CA ILE A 265 -2.24 5.24 -9.98
C ILE A 265 -2.33 3.71 -10.05
N PHE A 266 -1.96 3.10 -11.19
CA PHE A 266 -1.86 1.64 -11.33
C PHE A 266 -0.88 1.03 -10.32
N SER A 267 0.31 1.62 -10.19
CA SER A 267 1.34 1.16 -9.25
C SER A 267 0.87 1.22 -7.79
N GLU A 268 0.17 2.29 -7.40
CA GLU A 268 -0.44 2.43 -6.07
C GLU A 268 -1.51 1.37 -5.83
N TRP A 269 -2.41 1.17 -6.79
CA TRP A 269 -3.44 0.14 -6.71
C TRP A 269 -2.86 -1.27 -6.61
N LEU A 270 -1.84 -1.59 -7.42
CA LEU A 270 -1.14 -2.88 -7.36
C LEU A 270 -0.48 -3.09 -5.98
N SER A 271 0.15 -2.06 -5.44
CA SER A 271 0.74 -2.09 -4.10
C SER A 271 -0.33 -2.38 -3.03
N LEU A 272 -1.51 -1.79 -3.16
CA LEU A 272 -2.63 -2.01 -2.24
C LEU A 272 -3.17 -3.45 -2.33
N ILE A 273 -3.33 -4.01 -3.55
CA ILE A 273 -3.73 -5.41 -3.76
C ILE A 273 -2.80 -6.36 -3.00
N VAL A 274 -1.50 -6.12 -3.14
CA VAL A 274 -0.48 -6.96 -2.52
C VAL A 274 -0.54 -6.86 -0.99
N LYS A 275 -0.66 -5.65 -0.46
CA LYS A 275 -0.79 -5.43 0.99
C LYS A 275 -2.02 -6.12 1.56
N THR A 276 -3.18 -5.95 0.92
CA THR A 276 -4.44 -6.56 1.38
C THR A 276 -4.37 -8.08 1.38
N ARG A 277 -3.80 -8.68 0.34
CA ARG A 277 -3.61 -10.15 0.29
C ARG A 277 -2.65 -10.66 1.36
N SER A 278 -1.60 -9.90 1.68
CA SER A 278 -0.67 -10.26 2.74
C SER A 278 -1.29 -10.20 4.13
N SER A 279 -2.17 -9.22 4.38
CA SER A 279 -2.87 -9.09 5.65
C SER A 279 -3.83 -10.26 5.91
N GLN A 280 -4.30 -10.96 4.86
CA GLN A 280 -5.19 -12.11 5.00
C GLN A 280 -4.56 -13.29 5.75
N ALA A 281 -3.26 -13.50 5.65
CA ALA A 281 -2.58 -14.58 6.39
C ALA A 281 -2.60 -14.32 7.92
N VAL A 282 -2.38 -13.07 8.33
CA VAL A 282 -2.50 -12.69 9.77
C VAL A 282 -3.95 -12.73 10.23
N LYS A 283 -4.89 -12.35 9.36
CA LYS A 283 -6.32 -12.42 9.68
C LYS A 283 -6.76 -13.84 9.97
N LYS A 284 -6.27 -14.84 9.22
CA LYS A 284 -6.55 -16.26 9.50
C LYS A 284 -6.12 -16.68 10.90
N LEU A 285 -5.03 -16.11 11.44
CA LEU A 285 -4.62 -16.34 12.81
C LEU A 285 -5.57 -15.67 13.82
N LEU A 286 -6.08 -14.47 13.50
CA LEU A 286 -7.09 -13.80 14.34
C LEU A 286 -8.43 -14.54 14.35
N ASP A 287 -8.84 -15.12 13.21
CA ASP A 287 -10.05 -15.91 13.06
C ASP A 287 -10.00 -17.23 13.87
N LEU A 288 -8.83 -17.61 14.43
CA LEU A 288 -8.71 -18.75 15.33
C LEU A 288 -9.27 -18.46 16.72
N GLN A 289 -9.38 -17.20 17.12
CA GLN A 289 -9.96 -16.81 18.42
C GLN A 289 -11.49 -16.63 18.26
N PRO A 290 -12.32 -17.36 19.03
CA PRO A 290 -13.75 -17.13 19.03
C PRO A 290 -14.12 -15.73 19.50
N GLU A 291 -15.20 -15.15 18.97
CA GLU A 291 -15.71 -13.84 19.39
C GLU A 291 -16.39 -13.88 20.77
N THR A 292 -16.84 -15.06 21.19
CA THR A 292 -17.55 -15.27 22.46
C THR A 292 -16.89 -16.38 23.27
N ALA A 293 -17.09 -16.31 24.57
CA ALA A 293 -16.71 -17.37 25.53
C ALA A 293 -17.91 -17.73 26.39
N ARG A 294 -18.03 -19.00 26.74
CA ARG A 294 -19.07 -19.52 27.66
C ARG A 294 -18.55 -19.48 29.07
N ALA A 295 -18.78 -18.36 29.75
CA ALA A 295 -18.39 -18.18 31.14
C ALA A 295 -19.34 -18.91 32.10
N VAL A 296 -18.79 -19.50 33.16
CA VAL A 296 -19.56 -20.10 34.27
C VAL A 296 -19.46 -19.18 35.49
N ARG A 297 -20.54 -18.44 35.77
CA ARG A 297 -20.65 -17.51 36.89
C ARG A 297 -21.82 -17.95 37.78
N ASP A 298 -21.62 -18.04 39.05
CA ASP A 298 -22.64 -18.47 40.03
C ASP A 298 -23.39 -19.76 39.65
N GLY A 299 -22.66 -20.70 39.05
CA GLY A 299 -23.20 -22.01 38.61
C GLY A 299 -24.05 -21.96 37.34
N ARG A 300 -24.17 -20.82 36.68
CA ARG A 300 -24.88 -20.65 35.39
C ARG A 300 -23.87 -20.43 34.25
N GLU A 301 -24.20 -21.04 33.10
CA GLU A 301 -23.45 -20.80 31.87
C GLU A 301 -24.03 -19.57 31.16
N GLU A 302 -23.19 -18.60 30.84
CA GLU A 302 -23.53 -17.39 30.09
C GLU A 302 -22.55 -17.22 28.96
N GLU A 303 -23.06 -16.97 27.75
CA GLU A 303 -22.23 -16.64 26.59
C GLU A 303 -21.94 -15.14 26.58
N ILE A 304 -20.67 -14.79 26.75
CA ILE A 304 -20.21 -13.39 26.84
C ILE A 304 -19.20 -13.09 25.73
N PRO A 305 -19.13 -11.84 25.23
CA PRO A 305 -18.05 -11.40 24.34
C PRO A 305 -16.68 -11.65 24.97
N ILE A 306 -15.69 -12.02 24.16
CA ILE A 306 -14.34 -12.36 24.62
C ILE A 306 -13.68 -11.21 25.41
N GLU A 307 -14.00 -9.94 25.05
CA GLU A 307 -13.48 -8.75 25.72
C GLU A 307 -14.00 -8.59 27.16
N GLN A 308 -15.09 -9.26 27.50
CA GLN A 308 -15.68 -9.22 28.84
C GLN A 308 -15.19 -10.35 29.77
N VAL A 309 -14.37 -11.26 29.24
CA VAL A 309 -13.75 -12.33 30.02
C VAL A 309 -12.67 -11.74 30.92
N LYS A 310 -12.65 -12.13 32.19
CA LYS A 310 -11.69 -11.65 33.19
C LYS A 310 -10.76 -12.77 33.64
N LEU A 311 -9.60 -12.37 34.12
CA LEU A 311 -8.64 -13.26 34.73
C LEU A 311 -9.29 -13.98 35.93
N GLY A 312 -9.20 -15.33 35.99
CA GLY A 312 -9.83 -16.15 37.00
C GLY A 312 -11.27 -16.59 36.70
N ASP A 313 -11.90 -16.07 35.64
CA ASP A 313 -13.20 -16.57 35.18
C ASP A 313 -13.09 -18.07 34.82
N ARG A 314 -14.20 -18.78 34.89
CA ARG A 314 -14.31 -20.17 34.45
C ARG A 314 -14.98 -20.22 33.12
N ALA A 315 -14.33 -20.83 32.10
CA ALA A 315 -14.89 -21.03 30.78
C ALA A 315 -15.24 -22.52 30.58
N ARG A 316 -16.47 -22.80 30.13
CA ARG A 316 -16.91 -24.14 29.73
C ARG A 316 -16.65 -24.32 28.25
N ILE A 317 -15.93 -25.38 27.88
CA ILE A 317 -15.58 -25.71 26.51
C ILE A 317 -16.20 -27.06 26.18
N ARG A 318 -17.07 -27.09 25.18
CA ARG A 318 -17.76 -28.31 24.75
C ARG A 318 -16.93 -29.08 23.74
N PRO A 319 -17.25 -30.33 23.49
CA PRO A 319 -16.62 -31.12 22.42
C PRO A 319 -16.71 -30.39 21.06
N GLY A 320 -15.60 -30.34 20.34
CA GLY A 320 -15.49 -29.70 19.04
C GLY A 320 -15.42 -28.17 19.05
N GLU A 321 -15.58 -27.51 20.22
CA GLU A 321 -15.47 -26.04 20.32
C GLU A 321 -14.01 -25.60 20.33
N ARG A 322 -13.78 -24.37 19.83
CA ARG A 322 -12.49 -23.71 19.99
C ARG A 322 -12.35 -23.15 21.40
N ILE A 323 -11.16 -23.28 21.96
CA ILE A 323 -10.82 -22.72 23.27
C ILE A 323 -10.71 -21.20 23.15
N PRO A 324 -11.52 -20.41 23.88
CA PRO A 324 -11.60 -18.96 23.66
C PRO A 324 -10.41 -18.18 24.24
N VAL A 325 -9.82 -18.67 25.33
CA VAL A 325 -8.76 -17.98 26.10
C VAL A 325 -7.74 -18.96 26.64
N ASP A 326 -6.57 -18.46 27.01
CA ASP A 326 -5.56 -19.26 27.69
C ASP A 326 -6.00 -19.55 29.12
N GLY A 327 -5.74 -20.80 29.59
CA GLY A 327 -6.17 -21.19 30.90
C GLY A 327 -5.56 -22.50 31.39
N GLU A 328 -6.03 -22.93 32.56
CA GLU A 328 -5.70 -24.18 33.19
C GLU A 328 -6.97 -25.01 33.40
N VAL A 329 -6.95 -26.27 33.01
CA VAL A 329 -8.09 -27.19 33.18
C VAL A 329 -8.37 -27.38 34.66
N GLU A 330 -9.55 -26.99 35.09
CA GLU A 330 -10.04 -27.18 36.48
C GLU A 330 -10.71 -28.55 36.66
N SER A 331 -11.48 -28.98 35.64
CA SER A 331 -12.11 -30.28 35.59
C SER A 331 -12.40 -30.71 34.14
N GLY A 332 -12.53 -32.03 33.94
CA GLY A 332 -12.76 -32.63 32.63
C GLY A 332 -11.51 -33.32 32.10
N TYR A 333 -11.71 -34.05 30.97
CA TYR A 333 -10.66 -34.74 30.25
C TYR A 333 -11.00 -34.67 28.76
N SER A 334 -10.02 -34.29 27.95
CA SER A 334 -10.17 -34.24 26.48
C SER A 334 -8.81 -34.29 25.80
N ALA A 335 -8.79 -34.68 24.53
CA ALA A 335 -7.66 -34.45 23.62
C ALA A 335 -7.88 -33.10 22.91
N VAL A 336 -6.87 -32.23 22.92
CA VAL A 336 -6.93 -30.87 22.33
C VAL A 336 -5.94 -30.80 21.18
N ASP A 337 -6.44 -30.37 20.02
CA ASP A 337 -5.61 -30.10 18.84
C ASP A 337 -4.97 -28.70 18.99
N GLU A 338 -3.67 -28.72 19.26
CA GLU A 338 -2.80 -27.54 19.36
C GLU A 338 -1.88 -27.37 18.14
N SER A 339 -2.17 -28.04 17.03
CA SER A 339 -1.30 -28.11 15.85
C SER A 339 -0.96 -26.73 15.25
N PHE A 340 -1.86 -25.76 15.35
CA PHE A 340 -1.61 -24.39 14.88
C PHE A 340 -0.51 -23.65 15.68
N VAL A 341 -0.25 -24.10 16.92
CA VAL A 341 0.78 -23.55 17.83
C VAL A 341 2.05 -24.37 17.77
N THR A 342 1.90 -25.70 17.92
CA THR A 342 3.01 -26.62 18.07
C THR A 342 3.52 -27.15 16.72
N GLY A 343 2.69 -27.10 15.66
CA GLY A 343 2.95 -27.73 14.39
C GLY A 343 2.78 -29.27 14.39
N GLU A 344 2.50 -29.85 15.56
CA GLU A 344 2.32 -31.30 15.69
C GLU A 344 0.86 -31.70 15.45
N PRO A 345 0.57 -32.63 14.52
CA PRO A 345 -0.80 -32.99 14.17
C PRO A 345 -1.47 -33.91 15.20
N ILE A 346 -0.74 -34.37 16.22
CA ILE A 346 -1.27 -35.29 17.23
C ILE A 346 -1.91 -34.49 18.36
N PRO A 347 -3.22 -34.64 18.64
CA PRO A 347 -3.88 -33.97 19.75
C PRO A 347 -3.25 -34.31 21.10
N VAL A 348 -3.12 -33.32 21.96
CA VAL A 348 -2.52 -33.44 23.29
C VAL A 348 -3.60 -33.70 24.34
N GLU A 349 -3.42 -34.73 25.16
CA GLU A 349 -4.33 -35.03 26.25
C GLU A 349 -4.26 -33.95 27.33
N LYS A 350 -5.43 -33.43 27.72
CA LYS A 350 -5.60 -32.43 28.76
C LYS A 350 -6.45 -32.99 29.92
N GLN A 351 -5.87 -32.89 31.12
CA GLN A 351 -6.47 -33.29 32.36
C GLN A 351 -6.40 -32.17 33.41
N PRO A 352 -7.07 -32.24 34.54
CA PRO A 352 -7.00 -31.19 35.56
C PRO A 352 -5.55 -30.82 35.91
N GLY A 353 -5.26 -29.50 35.90
CA GLY A 353 -3.92 -28.93 36.05
C GLY A 353 -3.16 -28.72 34.73
N ALA A 354 -3.65 -29.25 33.60
CA ALA A 354 -3.02 -29.03 32.27
C ALA A 354 -3.34 -27.61 31.75
N LYS A 355 -2.35 -26.98 31.12
CA LYS A 355 -2.53 -25.71 30.41
C LYS A 355 -3.17 -25.90 29.05
N VAL A 356 -4.05 -24.99 28.68
CA VAL A 356 -4.68 -24.93 27.35
C VAL A 356 -4.44 -23.55 26.74
N ILE A 357 -4.35 -23.52 25.41
CA ILE A 357 -4.03 -22.34 24.63
C ILE A 357 -5.27 -21.89 23.85
N GLY A 358 -5.61 -20.62 23.93
CA GLY A 358 -6.70 -20.02 23.16
C GLY A 358 -6.51 -20.19 21.67
N GLY A 359 -7.60 -20.53 20.94
CA GLY A 359 -7.56 -20.86 19.52
C GLY A 359 -7.45 -22.37 19.20
N SER A 360 -6.98 -23.20 20.14
CA SER A 360 -6.94 -24.66 20.01
C SER A 360 -8.33 -25.26 19.88
N ILE A 361 -8.43 -26.43 19.26
CA ILE A 361 -9.72 -27.13 19.08
C ILE A 361 -9.85 -28.25 20.11
N ASN A 362 -10.89 -28.18 20.94
CA ASN A 362 -11.22 -29.21 21.88
C ASN A 362 -11.77 -30.45 21.17
N GLY A 363 -11.30 -31.61 21.53
CA GLY A 363 -11.74 -32.88 20.97
C GLY A 363 -13.10 -33.37 21.49
N THR A 364 -13.14 -34.57 22.03
CA THR A 364 -14.40 -35.28 22.36
C THR A 364 -14.90 -35.05 23.77
N GLY A 365 -14.07 -34.54 24.69
CA GLY A 365 -14.44 -34.27 26.08
C GLY A 365 -14.96 -32.86 26.30
N ALA A 366 -15.58 -32.63 27.48
CA ALA A 366 -15.91 -31.30 27.94
C ALA A 366 -14.88 -30.85 29.00
N LEU A 367 -14.40 -29.61 28.86
CA LEU A 367 -13.43 -29.04 29.78
C LEU A 367 -14.04 -27.83 30.50
N LEU A 368 -13.71 -27.69 31.77
CA LEU A 368 -13.89 -26.46 32.52
C LEU A 368 -12.49 -25.85 32.76
N VAL A 369 -12.28 -24.67 32.20
CA VAL A 369 -10.97 -24.02 32.19
C VAL A 369 -11.04 -22.74 33.02
N ARG A 370 -10.09 -22.57 33.94
CA ARG A 370 -9.87 -21.31 34.64
C ARG A 370 -8.97 -20.42 33.82
N VAL A 371 -9.42 -19.23 33.51
CA VAL A 371 -8.74 -18.24 32.68
C VAL A 371 -7.46 -17.74 33.40
N THR A 372 -6.32 -17.88 32.73
CA THR A 372 -5.00 -17.45 33.23
C THR A 372 -4.42 -16.26 32.50
N SER A 373 -4.88 -15.98 31.29
CA SER A 373 -4.44 -14.82 30.50
C SER A 373 -5.61 -14.26 29.68
N VAL A 374 -5.67 -12.93 29.54
CA VAL A 374 -6.71 -12.23 28.78
C VAL A 374 -6.11 -11.12 27.90
N GLY A 375 -6.78 -10.79 26.83
CA GLY A 375 -6.39 -9.69 25.94
C GLY A 375 -4.99 -9.84 25.37
N ALA A 376 -4.16 -8.81 25.53
CA ALA A 376 -2.81 -8.75 24.94
C ALA A 376 -1.81 -9.76 25.53
N GLU A 377 -2.13 -10.38 26.66
CA GLU A 377 -1.28 -11.37 27.33
C GLU A 377 -1.58 -12.80 26.87
N CYS A 378 -2.66 -13.01 26.09
CA CYS A 378 -2.94 -14.32 25.49
C CYS A 378 -1.84 -14.71 24.51
N PHE A 379 -1.49 -16.00 24.51
CA PHE A 379 -0.45 -16.56 23.65
C PHE A 379 -0.65 -16.20 22.17
N LEU A 380 -1.87 -16.36 21.65
CA LEU A 380 -2.19 -16.02 20.26
C LEU A 380 -1.94 -14.54 19.96
N GLN A 381 -2.31 -13.64 20.87
CA GLN A 381 -2.06 -12.20 20.72
C GLN A 381 -0.56 -11.87 20.78
N GLN A 382 0.20 -12.58 21.59
CA GLN A 382 1.67 -12.45 21.63
C GLN A 382 2.31 -12.94 20.32
N VAL A 383 1.84 -14.07 19.76
CA VAL A 383 2.30 -14.55 18.44
C VAL A 383 2.01 -13.53 17.36
N ILE A 384 0.78 -13.00 17.29
CA ILE A 384 0.40 -11.96 16.34
C ILE A 384 1.33 -10.74 16.48
N ARG A 385 1.56 -10.28 17.71
CA ARG A 385 2.47 -9.16 18.00
C ARG A 385 3.89 -9.44 17.55
N HIS A 386 4.43 -10.63 17.85
CA HIS A 386 5.77 -11.01 17.39
C HIS A 386 5.89 -11.08 15.86
N VAL A 387 4.84 -11.57 15.18
CA VAL A 387 4.79 -11.55 13.72
C VAL A 387 4.73 -10.12 13.19
N GLU A 388 3.95 -9.24 13.81
CA GLU A 388 3.88 -7.83 13.45
C GLU A 388 5.19 -7.10 13.71
N ASP A 389 5.85 -7.36 14.85
CA ASP A 389 7.15 -6.77 15.18
C ASP A 389 8.25 -7.24 14.23
N ALA A 390 8.28 -8.52 13.91
CA ALA A 390 9.22 -9.08 12.93
C ALA A 390 9.07 -8.44 11.54
N ARG A 391 7.83 -8.18 11.16
CA ARG A 391 7.50 -7.50 9.91
C ARG A 391 7.75 -5.98 9.96
N ALA A 392 7.68 -5.34 11.15
CA ALA A 392 7.94 -3.91 11.33
C ALA A 392 9.44 -3.58 11.16
N LEU A 393 10.33 -4.52 11.41
CA LEU A 393 11.76 -4.35 11.20
C LEU A 393 12.07 -4.38 9.69
N LYS A 394 12.70 -3.32 9.19
CA LYS A 394 13.18 -3.29 7.81
C LYS A 394 14.32 -4.28 7.64
N PRO A 395 14.22 -5.29 6.74
CA PRO A 395 15.36 -6.13 6.38
C PRO A 395 16.52 -5.30 5.85
N GLY A 396 17.75 -5.76 6.04
CA GLY A 396 18.96 -5.08 5.58
C GLY A 396 18.95 -4.75 4.08
N LEU A 397 18.30 -5.61 3.27
CA LEU A 397 18.07 -5.39 1.84
C LEU A 397 17.27 -4.10 1.56
N LEU A 398 16.24 -3.80 2.36
CA LEU A 398 15.45 -2.58 2.18
C LEU A 398 16.24 -1.32 2.50
N HIS A 399 17.17 -1.36 3.46
CA HIS A 399 18.12 -0.27 3.71
C HIS A 399 19.04 -0.01 2.52
N LEU A 400 19.47 -1.07 1.82
CA LEU A 400 20.26 -0.94 0.59
C LEU A 400 19.44 -0.27 -0.51
N VAL A 401 18.22 -0.72 -0.74
CA VAL A 401 17.28 -0.13 -1.71
C VAL A 401 17.07 1.35 -1.41
N ASP A 402 16.80 1.71 -0.16
CA ASP A 402 16.62 3.11 0.26
C ASP A 402 17.88 3.96 0.01
N ARG A 403 19.06 3.39 0.21
CA ARG A 403 20.34 4.06 -0.06
C ARG A 403 20.52 4.32 -1.56
N VAL A 404 20.24 3.33 -2.39
CA VAL A 404 20.30 3.46 -3.86
C VAL A 404 19.31 4.51 -4.34
N LEU A 405 18.07 4.43 -3.91
CA LEU A 405 17.00 5.35 -4.32
C LEU A 405 17.27 6.80 -3.87
N ARG A 406 17.99 7.01 -2.78
CA ARG A 406 18.39 8.34 -2.31
C ARG A 406 19.31 9.07 -3.29
N VAL A 407 20.17 8.34 -3.98
CA VAL A 407 21.07 8.89 -5.01
C VAL A 407 20.37 8.87 -6.38
N TYR A 408 19.56 7.88 -6.63
CA TYR A 408 18.91 7.64 -7.91
C TYR A 408 18.01 8.80 -8.34
N THR A 409 17.11 9.27 -7.48
CA THR A 409 16.15 10.35 -7.83
C THR A 409 16.85 11.65 -8.26
N PRO A 410 17.80 12.23 -7.51
CA PRO A 410 18.54 13.40 -7.97
C PRO A 410 19.37 13.13 -9.22
N THR A 411 19.89 11.91 -9.40
CA THR A 411 20.64 11.54 -10.61
C THR A 411 19.75 11.54 -11.85
N VAL A 412 18.55 10.96 -11.76
CA VAL A 412 17.57 10.98 -12.87
C VAL A 412 17.19 12.41 -13.24
N LEU A 413 16.97 13.29 -12.26
CA LEU A 413 16.68 14.70 -12.50
C LEU A 413 17.84 15.42 -13.18
N ALA A 414 19.07 15.15 -12.74
CA ALA A 414 20.27 15.74 -13.35
C ALA A 414 20.45 15.27 -14.81
N VAL A 415 20.24 13.97 -15.08
CA VAL A 415 20.33 13.41 -16.43
C VAL A 415 19.20 13.96 -17.33
N ALA A 416 17.98 14.13 -16.81
CA ALA A 416 16.88 14.75 -17.55
C ALA A 416 17.19 16.21 -17.92
N ALA A 417 17.72 16.99 -16.97
CA ALA A 417 18.16 18.36 -17.21
C ALA A 417 19.31 18.41 -18.24
N LEU A 418 20.28 17.49 -18.14
CA LEU A 418 21.37 17.38 -19.07
C LEU A 418 20.88 17.02 -20.48
N ALA A 419 19.93 16.09 -20.62
CA ALA A 419 19.32 15.73 -21.89
C ALA A 419 18.61 16.93 -22.54
N ALA A 420 17.80 17.67 -21.76
CA ALA A 420 17.12 18.86 -22.24
C ALA A 420 18.11 19.94 -22.71
N THR A 421 19.11 20.24 -21.88
CA THR A 421 20.11 21.29 -22.20
C THR A 421 21.01 20.87 -23.37
N SER A 422 21.40 19.60 -23.46
CA SER A 422 22.21 19.10 -24.59
C SER A 422 21.49 19.24 -25.92
N TRP A 423 20.20 18.88 -25.98
CA TRP A 423 19.42 19.05 -27.21
C TRP A 423 19.15 20.52 -27.52
N ALA A 424 18.79 21.35 -26.54
CA ALA A 424 18.51 22.77 -26.77
C ALA A 424 19.78 23.53 -27.19
N LEU A 425 20.88 23.36 -26.45
CA LEU A 425 22.14 24.07 -26.71
C LEU A 425 22.86 23.50 -27.91
N GLY A 426 22.93 22.16 -28.04
CA GLY A 426 23.61 21.51 -29.16
C GLY A 426 22.98 21.83 -30.49
N SER A 427 21.63 21.82 -30.58
CA SER A 427 20.93 22.23 -31.79
C SER A 427 21.10 23.73 -32.07
N TRP A 428 21.08 24.58 -31.05
CA TRP A 428 21.31 26.02 -31.21
C TRP A 428 22.71 26.32 -31.76
N LEU A 429 23.74 25.63 -31.22
CA LEU A 429 25.12 25.79 -31.71
C LEU A 429 25.29 25.26 -33.16
N ALA A 430 24.61 24.17 -33.52
CA ALA A 430 24.72 23.53 -34.80
C ALA A 430 23.89 24.24 -35.94
N THR A 431 22.71 24.73 -35.57
CA THR A 431 21.73 25.22 -36.58
C THR A 431 21.26 26.66 -36.34
N GLY A 432 21.72 27.32 -35.24
CA GLY A 432 21.27 28.66 -34.84
C GLY A 432 19.87 28.70 -34.26
N ARG A 433 19.20 27.56 -34.07
CA ARG A 433 17.87 27.46 -33.46
C ARG A 433 17.81 26.31 -32.46
N PRO A 434 17.22 26.52 -31.29
CA PRO A 434 17.06 25.44 -30.31
C PRO A 434 15.98 24.46 -30.77
N ASP A 435 16.25 23.18 -30.73
CA ASP A 435 15.28 22.11 -30.94
C ASP A 435 14.55 21.79 -29.61
N ILE A 436 13.50 22.57 -29.37
CA ILE A 436 12.71 22.45 -28.13
C ILE A 436 11.97 21.12 -28.08
N GLU A 437 11.53 20.59 -29.21
CA GLU A 437 10.85 19.30 -29.30
C GLU A 437 11.72 18.18 -28.76
N ARG A 438 12.94 18.01 -29.30
CA ARG A 438 13.88 17.00 -28.88
C ARG A 438 14.36 17.23 -27.42
N ALA A 439 14.52 18.49 -27.01
CA ALA A 439 14.89 18.82 -25.63
C ALA A 439 13.81 18.33 -24.63
N VAL A 440 12.55 18.62 -24.90
CA VAL A 440 11.43 18.20 -24.03
C VAL A 440 11.25 16.68 -24.08
N PHE A 441 11.29 16.06 -25.27
CA PHE A 441 11.21 14.60 -25.40
C PHE A 441 12.38 13.88 -24.71
N GLY A 442 13.58 14.42 -24.81
CA GLY A 442 14.77 13.86 -24.14
C GLY A 442 14.61 13.88 -22.62
N ALA A 443 14.22 15.02 -22.06
CA ALA A 443 13.93 15.12 -20.61
C ALA A 443 12.81 14.19 -20.18
N LEU A 444 11.70 14.20 -20.90
CA LEU A 444 10.52 13.39 -20.60
C LEU A 444 10.84 11.89 -20.65
N SER A 445 11.60 11.45 -21.66
CA SER A 445 12.04 10.05 -21.79
C SER A 445 12.85 9.61 -20.58
N VAL A 446 13.80 10.43 -20.12
CA VAL A 446 14.60 10.14 -18.93
C VAL A 446 13.73 10.07 -17.69
N LEU A 447 12.79 11.02 -17.50
CA LEU A 447 11.91 11.05 -16.33
C LEU A 447 10.98 9.83 -16.29
N VAL A 448 10.41 9.45 -17.42
CA VAL A 448 9.48 8.30 -17.52
C VAL A 448 10.22 6.97 -17.38
N MET A 449 11.34 6.79 -18.08
CA MET A 449 12.14 5.56 -17.98
C MET A 449 12.91 5.44 -16.66
N GLY A 450 13.24 6.55 -16.05
CA GLY A 450 13.91 6.63 -14.77
C GLY A 450 12.98 6.40 -13.56
N TYR A 451 11.80 5.85 -13.73
CA TYR A 451 10.87 5.65 -12.63
C TYR A 451 11.14 4.32 -11.90
N PRO A 452 11.53 4.33 -10.60
CA PRO A 452 12.03 3.16 -9.90
C PRO A 452 10.94 2.28 -9.26
N CYS A 453 9.71 2.29 -9.76
CA CYS A 453 8.57 1.54 -9.19
C CYS A 453 8.86 0.07 -8.96
N ALA A 454 9.45 -0.59 -9.96
CA ALA A 454 9.72 -2.03 -9.89
C ALA A 454 10.62 -2.37 -8.69
N VAL A 455 11.65 -1.57 -8.44
CA VAL A 455 12.57 -1.77 -7.32
C VAL A 455 11.90 -1.46 -5.97
N GLY A 456 11.09 -0.39 -5.92
CA GLY A 456 10.41 0.04 -4.70
C GLY A 456 9.30 -0.91 -4.23
N ILE A 457 8.70 -1.68 -5.14
CA ILE A 457 7.59 -2.59 -4.84
C ILE A 457 8.05 -4.05 -4.75
N SER A 458 8.99 -4.50 -5.60
CA SER A 458 9.36 -5.91 -5.71
C SER A 458 9.97 -6.49 -4.42
N ALA A 459 10.86 -5.77 -3.76
CA ALA A 459 11.53 -6.25 -2.56
C ALA A 459 10.54 -6.40 -1.36
N PRO A 460 9.74 -5.38 -0.99
CA PRO A 460 8.71 -5.55 0.04
C PRO A 460 7.71 -6.64 -0.30
N LEU A 461 7.31 -6.74 -1.58
CA LEU A 461 6.36 -7.74 -2.05
C LEU A 461 6.87 -9.16 -1.87
N SER A 462 8.12 -9.43 -2.25
CA SER A 462 8.73 -10.75 -2.13
C SER A 462 8.82 -11.19 -0.66
N ILE A 463 9.22 -10.28 0.23
CA ILE A 463 9.31 -10.55 1.67
C ILE A 463 7.93 -10.86 2.25
N VAL A 464 6.94 -10.03 1.92
CA VAL A 464 5.58 -10.18 2.44
C VAL A 464 4.95 -11.48 1.95
N ARG A 465 5.10 -11.82 0.66
CA ARG A 465 4.57 -13.05 0.10
C ARG A 465 5.29 -14.26 0.68
N GLY A 466 6.62 -14.23 0.76
CA GLY A 466 7.41 -15.31 1.33
C GLY A 466 7.08 -15.56 2.81
N ALA A 467 6.90 -14.49 3.61
CA ALA A 467 6.49 -14.61 5.00
C ALA A 467 5.07 -15.17 5.15
N GLY A 468 4.14 -14.75 4.27
CA GLY A 468 2.78 -15.29 4.25
C GLY A 468 2.74 -16.78 3.90
N GLU A 469 3.47 -17.19 2.87
CA GLU A 469 3.53 -18.59 2.42
C GLU A 469 4.25 -19.50 3.44
N ALA A 470 5.26 -18.98 4.13
CA ALA A 470 5.90 -19.65 5.26
C ALA A 470 4.95 -19.82 6.45
N ALA A 471 4.19 -18.78 6.80
CA ALA A 471 3.20 -18.83 7.88
C ALA A 471 2.06 -19.82 7.59
N GLU A 472 1.60 -19.94 6.34
CA GLU A 472 0.61 -20.95 5.93
C GLU A 472 1.12 -22.40 6.14
N ARG A 473 2.45 -22.58 6.14
CA ARG A 473 3.12 -23.88 6.41
C ARG A 473 3.57 -24.04 7.85
N GLY A 474 3.12 -23.17 8.76
CA GLY A 474 3.47 -23.21 10.18
C GLY A 474 4.87 -22.65 10.50
N ILE A 475 5.54 -22.01 9.55
CA ILE A 475 6.88 -21.42 9.75
C ILE A 475 6.72 -19.93 10.03
N LEU A 476 6.93 -19.53 11.30
CA LEU A 476 6.89 -18.13 11.72
C LEU A 476 8.29 -17.50 11.66
N MET A 477 8.46 -16.49 10.81
CA MET A 477 9.73 -15.78 10.65
C MET A 477 9.84 -14.67 11.69
N ARG A 478 10.92 -14.68 12.49
CA ARG A 478 11.18 -13.64 13.52
C ARG A 478 11.85 -12.38 12.98
N THR A 479 12.51 -12.47 11.83
CA THR A 479 13.21 -11.34 11.20
C THR A 479 13.04 -11.39 9.69
N GLY A 480 12.97 -10.20 9.05
CA GLY A 480 12.94 -10.12 7.59
C GLY A 480 14.28 -10.45 6.90
N GLU A 481 15.34 -10.74 7.67
CA GLU A 481 16.67 -11.14 7.14
C GLU A 481 16.72 -12.62 6.73
N ALA A 482 15.68 -13.38 7.06
CA ALA A 482 15.56 -14.80 6.69
C ALA A 482 15.19 -15.02 5.21
N PHE A 483 14.92 -13.94 4.44
CA PHE A 483 14.54 -13.98 3.01
C PHE A 483 15.65 -13.51 2.08
#